data_fc095bfa5ca5fd4bfea719961eaa5950
#
_entry.id   fc095bfa5ca5fd4bfea719961eaa5950
#
_cell.length_a   1.000
_cell.length_b   1.000
_cell.length_c   1.000
_cell.angle_alpha   90.00
_cell.angle_beta   90.00
_cell.angle_gamma   90.00
#
_symmetry.space_group_name_H-M   'P 1'
#
loop_
_entity.id
_entity.type
_entity.pdbx_description
1 polymer ?
#
loop_
_entity_poly.entity_id
_entity_poly.type
_entity_poly.pdbx_seq_one_letter_code
_entity_poly.pdbx_strand_id
1 'polypeptide(L)'
;ALISVFIYSEPGIQNPHGAIRHAAFQVVSIMTTTGYATKDFDIWLPATKIILLILMVIGGCSGSTGGGIKVVRSIVGLRICQRQVERAYRTRVVRPIFFNGKSLDSEASNSIMSFLVLMGFVTIIGVLLVSLYEPHMSVSGTISATFACIFNIGPGFAEVGPSLNF
;
A
#
# COMPACT_ATOMS: atom_id res chain seq x y z
N ALA A 1 -0.27 -7.60 -14.17
CA ALA A 1 -1.06 -8.72 -14.74
C ALA A 1 -2.43 -8.85 -14.06
N LEU A 2 -2.54 -9.05 -12.72
CA LEU A 2 -3.85 -9.22 -12.04
C LEU A 2 -4.77 -8.01 -12.24
N ILE A 3 -4.30 -6.82 -12.01
CA ILE A 3 -5.09 -5.58 -12.16
C ILE A 3 -5.58 -5.41 -13.62
N SER A 4 -4.77 -5.72 -14.61
CA SER A 4 -5.18 -5.61 -16.03
C SER A 4 -6.30 -6.56 -16.41
N VAL A 5 -6.35 -7.75 -15.80
CA VAL A 5 -7.44 -8.72 -16.02
C VAL A 5 -8.73 -8.18 -15.43
N PHE A 6 -8.71 -7.60 -14.24
CA PHE A 6 -9.90 -7.01 -13.63
C PHE A 6 -10.40 -5.77 -14.38
N ILE A 7 -9.49 -4.92 -14.87
CA ILE A 7 -9.85 -3.71 -15.65
C ILE A 7 -10.43 -4.08 -17.04
N TYR A 8 -10.01 -5.19 -17.63
CA TYR A 8 -10.58 -5.65 -18.92
C TYR A 8 -12.08 -5.94 -18.83
N SER A 9 -12.58 -6.30 -17.66
CA SER A 9 -14.01 -6.55 -17.42
C SER A 9 -14.85 -5.28 -17.24
N GLU A 10 -14.20 -4.09 -17.22
CA GLU A 10 -14.91 -2.83 -16.99
C GLU A 10 -15.54 -2.26 -18.27
N PRO A 11 -16.76 -1.72 -18.18
CA PRO A 11 -17.42 -1.05 -19.31
C PRO A 11 -16.61 0.19 -19.73
N GLY A 12 -16.18 0.20 -21.00
CA GLY A 12 -15.41 1.30 -21.60
C GLY A 12 -13.93 1.03 -21.86
N ILE A 13 -13.41 -0.14 -21.50
CA ILE A 13 -12.06 -0.61 -21.85
C ILE A 13 -12.18 -1.91 -22.64
N GLN A 14 -12.54 -1.81 -23.92
CA GLN A 14 -12.74 -2.98 -24.79
C GLN A 14 -11.43 -3.53 -25.40
N ASN A 15 -10.32 -2.83 -25.26
CA ASN A 15 -9.03 -3.24 -25.82
C ASN A 15 -8.08 -3.73 -24.71
N PRO A 16 -7.51 -4.96 -24.82
CA PRO A 16 -6.58 -5.50 -23.84
C PRO A 16 -5.32 -4.61 -23.68
N HIS A 17 -4.84 -3.99 -24.75
CA HIS A 17 -3.74 -3.03 -24.69
C HIS A 17 -4.09 -1.78 -23.87
N GLY A 18 -5.33 -1.29 -23.95
CA GLY A 18 -5.81 -0.18 -23.13
C GLY A 18 -5.84 -0.54 -21.65
N ALA A 19 -6.38 -1.72 -21.31
CA ALA A 19 -6.44 -2.22 -19.94
C ALA A 19 -5.05 -2.34 -19.31
N ILE A 20 -4.09 -2.93 -20.04
CA ILE A 20 -2.71 -3.08 -19.56
C ILE A 20 -2.06 -1.70 -19.36
N ARG A 21 -2.25 -0.77 -20.29
CA ARG A 21 -1.66 0.58 -20.19
C ARG A 21 -2.18 1.34 -18.98
N HIS A 22 -3.49 1.38 -18.75
CA HIS A 22 -4.08 2.09 -17.61
C HIS A 22 -3.74 1.40 -16.28
N ALA A 23 -3.75 0.06 -16.23
CA ALA A 23 -3.32 -0.69 -15.06
C ALA A 23 -1.86 -0.42 -14.70
N ALA A 24 -0.96 -0.49 -15.68
CA ALA A 24 0.47 -0.26 -15.48
C ALA A 24 0.74 1.17 -15.02
N PHE A 25 0.11 2.15 -15.69
CA PHE A 25 0.26 3.56 -15.32
C PHE A 25 -0.19 3.79 -13.86
N GLN A 26 -1.37 3.30 -13.49
CA GLN A 26 -1.92 3.53 -12.15
C GLN A 26 -1.07 2.85 -11.07
N VAL A 27 -0.62 1.62 -11.30
CA VAL A 27 0.28 0.90 -10.38
C VAL A 27 1.60 1.65 -10.19
N VAL A 28 2.22 2.11 -11.28
CA VAL A 28 3.48 2.86 -11.21
C VAL A 28 3.27 4.19 -10.50
N SER A 29 2.21 4.94 -10.85
CA SER A 29 1.89 6.23 -10.25
C SER A 29 1.71 6.14 -8.73
N ILE A 30 1.00 5.11 -8.25
CA ILE A 30 0.79 4.88 -6.83
C ILE A 30 2.08 4.43 -6.14
N MET A 31 2.81 3.45 -6.71
CA MET A 31 4.03 2.94 -6.09
C MET A 31 5.16 3.97 -6.04
N THR A 32 5.25 4.85 -7.03
CA THR A 32 6.23 5.94 -7.05
C THR A 32 5.75 7.18 -6.29
N THR A 33 4.53 7.14 -5.75
CA THR A 33 3.89 8.27 -5.07
C THR A 33 3.80 9.54 -5.92
N THR A 34 3.57 9.35 -7.24
CA THR A 34 3.41 10.45 -8.20
C THR A 34 2.00 11.03 -8.16
N GLY A 35 0.98 10.18 -7.96
CA GLY A 35 -0.41 10.59 -7.76
C GLY A 35 -1.19 10.96 -9.03
N TYR A 36 -0.60 10.90 -10.22
CA TYR A 36 -1.36 11.12 -11.46
C TYR A 36 -2.22 9.92 -11.81
N ALA A 37 -3.41 10.20 -12.36
CA ALA A 37 -4.34 9.20 -12.87
C ALA A 37 -4.65 9.43 -14.35
N THR A 38 -4.71 8.35 -15.13
CA THR A 38 -5.12 8.38 -16.55
C THR A 38 -6.60 8.03 -16.73
N LYS A 39 -7.20 7.41 -15.74
CA LYS A 39 -8.60 7.04 -15.64
C LYS A 39 -9.03 7.12 -14.19
N ASP A 40 -10.30 7.35 -13.97
CA ASP A 40 -10.89 7.26 -12.65
C ASP A 40 -10.87 5.79 -12.21
N PHE A 41 -10.06 5.50 -11.21
CA PHE A 41 -9.96 4.16 -10.64
C PHE A 41 -10.99 3.91 -9.53
N ASP A 42 -11.78 4.93 -9.18
CA ASP A 42 -12.82 4.75 -8.18
C ASP A 42 -14.01 3.95 -8.72
N ILE A 43 -14.22 3.96 -10.03
CA ILE A 43 -15.23 3.13 -10.68
C ILE A 43 -14.81 1.66 -10.84
N TRP A 44 -13.53 1.32 -10.59
CA TRP A 44 -13.02 -0.02 -10.78
C TRP A 44 -13.53 -1.00 -9.70
N LEU A 45 -13.44 -2.30 -10.02
CA LEU A 45 -13.85 -3.38 -9.12
C LEU A 45 -13.24 -3.23 -7.71
N PRO A 46 -13.98 -3.54 -6.65
CA PRO A 46 -13.49 -3.44 -5.26
C PRO A 46 -12.19 -4.18 -5.03
N ALA A 47 -11.98 -5.33 -5.67
CA ALA A 47 -10.72 -6.08 -5.58
C ALA A 47 -9.53 -5.28 -6.10
N THR A 48 -9.70 -4.51 -7.17
CA THR A 48 -8.66 -3.63 -7.72
C THR A 48 -8.33 -2.49 -6.75
N LYS A 49 -9.35 -1.87 -6.16
CA LYS A 49 -9.17 -0.82 -5.14
C LYS A 49 -8.37 -1.33 -3.94
N ILE A 50 -8.67 -2.53 -3.44
CA ILE A 50 -7.93 -3.15 -2.34
C ILE A 50 -6.46 -3.38 -2.73
N ILE A 51 -6.18 -3.86 -3.94
CA ILE A 51 -4.80 -4.04 -4.42
C ILE A 51 -4.07 -2.70 -4.48
N LEU A 52 -4.71 -1.65 -5.02
CA LEU A 52 -4.14 -0.31 -5.08
C LEU A 52 -3.84 0.22 -3.66
N LEU A 53 -4.75 0.03 -2.71
CA LEU A 53 -4.57 0.42 -1.31
C LEU A 53 -3.39 -0.30 -0.65
N ILE A 54 -3.20 -1.59 -0.92
CA ILE A 54 -2.02 -2.33 -0.47
C ILE A 54 -0.74 -1.76 -1.09
N LEU A 55 -0.76 -1.41 -2.37
CA LEU A 55 0.38 -0.79 -3.06
C LEU A 55 0.70 0.61 -2.50
N MET A 56 -0.31 1.38 -2.07
CA MET A 56 -0.12 2.66 -1.36
C MET A 56 0.73 2.48 -0.10
N VAL A 57 0.44 1.43 0.67
CA VAL A 57 1.18 1.12 1.91
C VAL A 57 2.60 0.67 1.61
N ILE A 58 2.80 -0.21 0.61
CA ILE A 58 4.11 -0.77 0.29
C ILE A 58 5.08 0.33 -0.21
N GLY A 59 4.62 1.19 -1.12
CA GLY A 59 5.43 2.26 -1.69
C GLY A 59 6.56 1.78 -2.60
N GLY A 60 7.54 2.65 -2.85
CA GLY A 60 8.64 2.41 -3.78
C GLY A 60 9.87 1.74 -3.17
N CYS A 61 11.01 1.80 -3.91
CA CYS A 61 12.30 1.24 -3.49
C CYS A 61 12.90 2.00 -2.30
N SER A 62 13.79 1.36 -1.52
CA SER A 62 14.37 1.96 -0.31
C SER A 62 15.17 3.24 -0.55
N GLY A 63 15.76 3.40 -1.73
CA GLY A 63 16.51 4.61 -2.12
C GLY A 63 15.66 5.68 -2.81
N SER A 64 14.34 5.47 -3.00
CA SER A 64 13.47 6.44 -3.64
C SER A 64 13.03 7.55 -2.66
N THR A 65 12.75 8.74 -3.18
CA THR A 65 12.17 9.87 -2.42
C THR A 65 10.67 9.71 -2.15
N GLY A 66 10.01 8.73 -2.79
CA GLY A 66 8.59 8.46 -2.62
C GLY A 66 8.21 8.07 -1.19
N GLY A 67 6.95 8.18 -0.84
CA GLY A 67 6.38 7.78 0.45
C GLY A 67 6.26 6.26 0.63
N GLY A 68 5.39 5.84 1.54
CA GLY A 68 5.14 4.44 1.87
C GLY A 68 6.19 3.83 2.81
N ILE A 69 5.93 2.58 3.22
CA ILE A 69 6.79 1.82 4.14
C ILE A 69 8.11 1.42 3.48
N LYS A 70 8.17 1.36 2.18
CA LYS A 70 9.22 0.84 1.29
C LYS A 70 9.21 -0.69 1.19
N VAL A 71 9.38 -1.16 -0.05
CA VAL A 71 9.37 -2.60 -0.40
C VAL A 71 10.29 -3.42 0.50
N VAL A 72 11.51 -2.93 0.76
CA VAL A 72 12.50 -3.64 1.58
C VAL A 72 12.00 -3.86 3.01
N ARG A 73 11.43 -2.82 3.65
CA ARG A 73 10.91 -2.94 5.01
C ARG A 73 9.70 -3.87 5.07
N SER A 74 8.82 -3.82 4.04
CA SER A 74 7.67 -4.72 3.93
C SER A 74 8.10 -6.18 3.82
N ILE A 75 9.10 -6.49 2.97
CA ILE A 75 9.63 -7.85 2.83
C ILE A 75 10.28 -8.35 4.11
N VAL A 76 11.12 -7.51 4.74
CA VAL A 76 11.77 -7.87 6.01
C VAL A 76 10.74 -8.06 7.12
N GLY A 77 9.72 -7.19 7.21
CA GLY A 77 8.63 -7.32 8.16
C GLY A 77 7.87 -8.64 7.99
N LEU A 78 7.54 -9.02 6.76
CA LEU A 78 6.91 -10.32 6.48
C LEU A 78 7.79 -11.49 6.91
N ARG A 79 9.10 -11.45 6.66
CA ARG A 79 10.04 -12.49 7.11
C ARG A 79 10.15 -12.56 8.63
N ILE A 80 10.11 -11.40 9.32
CA ILE A 80 10.08 -11.38 10.78
C ILE A 80 8.79 -12.04 11.30
N CYS A 81 7.63 -11.71 10.73
CA CYS A 81 6.37 -12.33 11.09
C CYS A 81 6.37 -13.84 10.85
N GLN A 82 6.84 -14.30 9.68
CA GLN A 82 6.98 -15.73 9.37
C GLN A 82 7.86 -16.44 10.40
N ARG A 83 9.00 -15.85 10.75
CA ARG A 83 9.88 -16.41 11.78
C ARG A 83 9.21 -16.50 13.15
N GLN A 84 8.41 -15.51 13.54
CA GLN A 84 7.69 -15.54 14.81
C GLN A 84 6.63 -16.67 14.83
N VAL A 85 5.92 -16.85 13.72
CA VAL A 85 4.98 -17.97 13.56
C VAL A 85 5.71 -19.30 13.61
N GLU A 86 6.84 -19.47 12.91
CA GLU A 86 7.63 -20.70 12.98
C GLU A 86 8.13 -21.00 14.40
N ARG A 87 8.55 -19.98 15.16
CA ARG A 87 8.98 -20.12 16.55
C ARG A 87 7.86 -20.55 17.48
N ALA A 88 6.61 -20.17 17.22
CA ALA A 88 5.46 -20.61 17.99
C ALA A 88 5.23 -22.13 17.89
N TYR A 89 5.56 -22.72 16.73
CA TYR A 89 5.44 -24.16 16.51
C TYR A 89 6.73 -24.96 16.77
N ARG A 90 7.92 -24.31 16.61
CA ARG A 90 9.23 -24.96 16.73
C ARG A 90 10.15 -24.13 17.63
N THR A 91 10.05 -24.29 18.91
CA THR A 91 10.73 -23.48 19.94
C THR A 91 12.27 -23.56 19.91
N ARG A 92 12.87 -24.61 19.31
CA ARG A 92 14.32 -24.85 19.28
C ARG A 92 15.03 -24.34 18.02
N VAL A 93 14.33 -23.76 17.05
CA VAL A 93 14.95 -23.35 15.79
C VAL A 93 15.29 -21.86 15.83
N VAL A 94 16.59 -21.56 15.95
CA VAL A 94 17.11 -20.18 15.77
C VAL A 94 17.65 -20.07 14.36
N ARG A 95 16.81 -19.59 13.41
CA ARG A 95 17.26 -19.25 12.06
C ARG A 95 17.55 -17.75 11.96
N PRO A 96 18.74 -17.32 11.53
CA PRO A 96 19.00 -15.93 11.22
C PRO A 96 18.13 -15.49 10.02
N ILE A 97 17.68 -14.23 10.04
CA ILE A 97 16.97 -13.66 8.89
C ILE A 97 18.02 -13.24 7.89
N PHE A 98 18.00 -13.84 6.70
CA PHE A 98 18.88 -13.44 5.60
C PHE A 98 18.16 -12.44 4.70
N PHE A 99 18.82 -11.34 4.42
CA PHE A 99 18.42 -10.39 3.38
C PHE A 99 19.63 -10.12 2.48
N ASN A 100 19.46 -10.36 1.17
CA ASN A 100 20.50 -10.18 0.16
C ASN A 100 21.83 -10.89 0.50
N GLY A 101 21.77 -12.13 1.03
CA GLY A 101 22.94 -12.95 1.37
C GLY A 101 23.65 -12.57 2.68
N LYS A 102 23.19 -11.53 3.39
CA LYS A 102 23.71 -11.13 4.69
C LYS A 102 22.69 -11.46 5.79
N SER A 103 23.18 -11.91 6.95
CA SER A 103 22.35 -12.04 8.13
C SER A 103 21.93 -10.65 8.63
N LEU A 104 20.64 -10.47 8.81
CA LEU A 104 20.11 -9.23 9.40
C LEU A 104 20.43 -9.21 10.89
N ASP A 105 21.01 -8.12 11.35
CA ASP A 105 21.27 -7.91 12.77
C ASP A 105 19.96 -7.76 13.56
N SER A 106 19.99 -8.17 14.83
CA SER A 106 18.83 -8.08 15.72
C SER A 106 18.37 -6.64 15.94
N GLU A 107 19.31 -5.67 16.02
CA GLU A 107 18.99 -4.26 16.14
C GLU A 107 18.23 -3.73 14.92
N ALA A 108 18.72 -4.04 13.71
CA ALA A 108 18.07 -3.65 12.46
C ALA A 108 16.67 -4.27 12.33
N SER A 109 16.51 -5.53 12.74
CA SER A 109 15.23 -6.21 12.76
C SER A 109 14.22 -5.54 13.71
N ASN A 110 14.66 -5.21 14.93
CA ASN A 110 13.83 -4.54 15.93
C ASN A 110 13.46 -3.12 15.49
N SER A 111 14.40 -2.37 14.91
CA SER A 111 14.15 -1.03 14.37
C SER A 111 13.08 -1.04 13.28
N ILE A 112 13.16 -1.99 12.34
CA ILE A 112 12.15 -2.14 11.26
C ILE A 112 10.78 -2.48 11.86
N MET A 113 10.74 -3.39 12.85
CA MET A 113 9.48 -3.79 13.47
C MET A 113 8.85 -2.64 14.26
N SER A 114 9.63 -1.89 15.02
CA SER A 114 9.18 -0.69 15.75
C SER A 114 8.63 0.36 14.79
N PHE A 115 9.30 0.57 13.64
CA PHE A 115 8.82 1.48 12.61
C PHE A 115 7.46 1.03 12.04
N LEU A 116 7.29 -0.25 11.73
CA LEU A 116 6.03 -0.78 11.19
C LEU A 116 4.88 -0.63 12.19
N VAL A 117 5.13 -0.90 13.47
CA VAL A 117 4.15 -0.73 14.55
C VAL A 117 3.79 0.74 14.71
N LEU A 118 4.78 1.65 14.74
CA LEU A 118 4.54 3.08 14.84
C LEU A 118 3.72 3.60 13.65
N MET A 119 4.06 3.20 12.42
CA MET A 119 3.28 3.58 11.22
C MET A 119 1.84 3.06 11.31
N GLY A 120 1.62 1.86 11.83
CA GLY A 120 0.29 1.34 12.08
C GLY A 120 -0.50 2.21 13.06
N PHE A 121 0.09 2.59 14.18
CA PHE A 121 -0.54 3.48 15.17
C PHE A 121 -0.86 4.85 14.58
N VAL A 122 0.08 5.47 13.88
CA VAL A 122 -0.12 6.78 13.23
C VAL A 122 -1.26 6.70 12.22
N THR A 123 -1.35 5.62 11.46
CA THR A 123 -2.42 5.42 10.48
C THR A 123 -3.78 5.28 11.16
N ILE A 124 -3.89 4.50 12.23
CA ILE A 124 -5.13 4.32 12.99
C ILE A 124 -5.58 5.66 13.60
N ILE A 125 -4.67 6.39 14.23
CA ILE A 125 -4.96 7.72 14.79
C ILE A 125 -5.39 8.68 13.69
N GLY A 126 -4.72 8.67 12.53
CA GLY A 126 -5.07 9.49 11.38
C GLY A 126 -6.49 9.22 10.88
N VAL A 127 -6.86 7.95 10.72
CA VAL A 127 -8.22 7.55 10.31
C VAL A 127 -9.26 8.06 11.33
N LEU A 128 -8.99 7.91 12.62
CA LEU A 128 -9.89 8.39 13.67
C LEU A 128 -10.05 9.93 13.64
N LEU A 129 -8.95 10.65 13.48
CA LEU A 129 -8.99 12.12 13.41
C LEU A 129 -9.77 12.59 12.18
N VAL A 130 -9.50 12.05 10.99
CA VAL A 130 -10.24 12.42 9.77
C VAL A 130 -11.73 12.09 9.93
N SER A 131 -12.07 10.93 10.50
CA SER A 131 -13.47 10.55 10.74
C SER A 131 -14.19 11.49 11.72
N LEU A 132 -13.48 12.10 12.67
CA LEU A 132 -14.06 13.07 13.62
C LEU A 132 -14.25 14.44 12.99
N TYR A 133 -13.32 14.89 12.16
CA TYR A 133 -13.38 16.21 11.53
C TYR A 133 -14.30 16.25 10.31
N GLU A 134 -14.40 15.14 9.56
CA GLU A 134 -15.17 15.02 8.33
C GLU A 134 -16.25 13.92 8.45
N PRO A 135 -17.31 14.12 9.24
CA PRO A 135 -18.32 13.09 9.51
C PRO A 135 -19.17 12.73 8.27
N HIS A 136 -19.11 13.53 7.22
CA HIS A 136 -19.85 13.30 5.97
C HIS A 136 -19.12 12.40 4.97
N MET A 137 -17.83 12.12 5.19
CA MET A 137 -17.07 11.22 4.35
C MET A 137 -17.48 9.77 4.55
N SER A 138 -17.47 9.00 3.45
CA SER A 138 -17.61 7.55 3.52
C SER A 138 -16.41 6.90 4.22
N VAL A 139 -16.59 5.71 4.81
CA VAL A 139 -15.51 4.97 5.46
C VAL A 139 -14.36 4.68 4.48
N SER A 140 -14.68 4.37 3.22
CA SER A 140 -13.67 4.15 2.18
C SER A 140 -12.91 5.44 1.85
N GLY A 141 -13.59 6.58 1.78
CA GLY A 141 -12.99 7.89 1.59
C GLY A 141 -12.05 8.25 2.74
N THR A 142 -12.52 8.14 3.98
CA THR A 142 -11.73 8.43 5.19
C THR A 142 -10.44 7.60 5.26
N ILE A 143 -10.53 6.28 5.05
CA ILE A 143 -9.35 5.39 5.07
C ILE A 143 -8.39 5.76 3.95
N SER A 144 -8.90 5.92 2.72
CA SER A 144 -8.04 6.20 1.57
C SER A 144 -7.42 7.59 1.62
N ALA A 145 -8.15 8.62 2.10
CA ALA A 145 -7.61 9.95 2.33
C ALA A 145 -6.44 9.93 3.32
N THR A 146 -6.64 9.24 4.45
CA THR A 146 -5.58 9.08 5.45
C THR A 146 -4.35 8.39 4.88
N PHE A 147 -4.54 7.32 4.09
CA PHE A 147 -3.44 6.60 3.44
C PHE A 147 -2.74 7.48 2.40
N ALA A 148 -3.51 8.20 1.58
CA ALA A 148 -2.96 9.10 0.58
C ALA A 148 -2.09 10.19 1.20
N CYS A 149 -2.51 10.74 2.34
CA CYS A 149 -1.75 11.76 3.07
C CYS A 149 -0.51 11.17 3.78
N ILE A 150 -0.66 10.11 4.58
CA ILE A 150 0.44 9.53 5.38
C ILE A 150 1.53 8.95 4.47
N PHE A 151 1.15 8.28 3.38
CA PHE A 151 2.08 7.68 2.43
C PHE A 151 2.45 8.61 1.27
N ASN A 152 1.98 9.86 1.31
CA ASN A 152 2.32 10.93 0.36
C ASN A 152 2.05 10.56 -1.11
N ILE A 153 0.85 10.03 -1.41
CA ILE A 153 0.50 9.52 -2.74
C ILE A 153 -0.28 10.56 -3.56
N GLY A 154 -1.25 11.23 -2.93
CA GLY A 154 -2.12 12.22 -3.54
C GLY A 154 -3.59 11.78 -3.59
N PRO A 155 -4.08 11.10 -4.65
CA PRO A 155 -5.48 10.72 -4.73
C PRO A 155 -5.83 9.54 -3.85
N GLY A 156 -7.04 9.58 -3.27
CA GLY A 156 -7.69 8.48 -2.56
C GLY A 156 -8.83 7.85 -3.36
N PHE A 157 -9.85 7.37 -2.67
CA PHE A 157 -11.07 6.80 -3.22
C PHE A 157 -12.28 7.61 -2.78
N ALA A 158 -13.43 7.35 -3.40
CA ALA A 158 -14.69 8.03 -3.14
C ALA A 158 -14.53 9.56 -3.24
N GLU A 159 -14.88 10.32 -2.20
CA GLU A 159 -14.88 11.78 -2.18
C GLU A 159 -13.51 12.39 -2.50
N VAL A 160 -12.41 11.68 -2.20
CA VAL A 160 -11.02 12.08 -2.48
C VAL A 160 -10.43 11.37 -3.69
N GLY A 161 -11.30 10.87 -4.58
CA GLY A 161 -10.91 10.21 -5.83
C GLY A 161 -10.20 11.15 -6.82
N PRO A 162 -9.56 10.60 -7.85
CA PRO A 162 -8.72 11.38 -8.79
C PRO A 162 -9.51 12.33 -9.67
N SER A 163 -10.81 12.15 -9.80
CA SER A 163 -11.71 12.97 -10.62
C SER A 163 -12.63 13.88 -9.81
N LEU A 164 -12.61 13.77 -8.50
CA LEU A 164 -13.42 14.57 -7.59
C LEU A 164 -12.56 15.63 -6.89
N ASN A 165 -13.15 16.80 -6.68
CA ASN A 165 -12.58 17.87 -5.86
C ASN A 165 -13.28 17.83 -4.51
N PHE A 166 -12.50 17.63 -3.46
CA PHE A 166 -12.96 17.73 -2.08
C PHE A 166 -13.01 19.19 -1.64
#